data_918a016b0121053dae5e3dac978a7d2c
#
_entry.id   918a016b0121053dae5e3dac978a7d2c
#
_cell.length_a   1.000
_cell.length_b   1.000
_cell.length_c   1.000
_cell.angle_alpha   90.00
_cell.angle_beta   90.00
_cell.angle_gamma   90.00
#
_symmetry.space_group_name_H-M   'P 1'
#
loop_
_entity.id
_entity.type
_entity.pdbx_description
1 polymer ?
#
loop_
_entity_poly.entity_id
_entity_poly.type
_entity_poly.pdbx_seq_one_letter_code
_entity_poly.pdbx_strand_id
1 'polypeptide(L)'
;MGTNPMSSSAPSSPEPPRRDWRWRAFFLALPVLVVLSALVSGTGVHLKSIQLGNRAFPLQPGGQRLRISEASPVLHLDFGAPPLTGIQVQIDGRDLDLDGAWPLRRRTANTGPLADGPHELALHGKDLERTWAFIVDTRPPTVKILSPEPGAHLGGDRLLLRGQAEAGTLFEARAGQAAVQARPGADGSFSLQLPIRHGPNTVRWEARDEAGNQTTGELEVWCDRTPPQLEISLRDRPQEERGERLVRTGSPVLRVQVSDRESGLAGLEVRVDSGRVRRVPVPGPGKPAEIRLEGLPDGLRKVEVTALNRAGGRSRSQLEFVVDTTEEFGRATLTLGARGRDVEELQRRLADQGYLRTADVAGHFGEPTRQAVRNLQKELGLGVDGIAGPYTVAALSSRIYVNLAEFSLVLIDWKGEEHTWPIAHGTPDHPTPTGSFVVADLARDPTWIPPDSPWAREAQVTPPGPGNPLGTRWIGLDHGLVGIHGTPAEWTIGSRASHGCLRMTVPDVEDLFERVNLGTPVRILSGTEDDPILGRFWP
;
A
#
# COMPACT_ATOMS: atom_id res chain seq x y z
N MET A 1 -60.24 18.20 2.25
CA MET A 1 -60.25 16.98 3.06
C MET A 1 -58.79 16.53 3.17
N GLY A 2 -58.15 16.94 4.12
CA GLY A 2 -57.57 16.33 5.27
C GLY A 2 -56.10 15.98 4.98
N THR A 3 -55.21 16.96 5.02
CA THR A 3 -53.75 16.78 5.02
C THR A 3 -53.24 16.92 6.45
N ASN A 4 -52.64 15.90 6.98
CA ASN A 4 -51.91 15.95 8.24
C ASN A 4 -50.43 15.96 7.97
N PRO A 5 -49.64 16.90 8.49
CA PRO A 5 -48.19 16.89 8.34
C PRO A 5 -47.55 16.08 9.47
N MET A 6 -46.69 15.14 9.10
CA MET A 6 -45.79 14.45 10.02
C MET A 6 -44.73 15.40 10.54
N SER A 7 -44.72 15.57 11.86
CA SER A 7 -43.66 16.22 12.61
C SER A 7 -42.38 15.36 12.61
N SER A 8 -41.28 15.90 12.07
CA SER A 8 -39.96 15.37 12.25
C SER A 8 -39.43 15.68 13.64
N SER A 9 -39.36 14.69 14.50
CA SER A 9 -38.58 14.78 15.74
C SER A 9 -37.11 14.49 15.45
N ALA A 10 -36.28 15.50 15.62
CA ALA A 10 -34.84 15.35 15.65
C ALA A 10 -34.41 14.48 16.84
N PRO A 11 -33.40 13.61 16.68
CA PRO A 11 -32.84 12.89 17.82
C PRO A 11 -32.00 13.85 18.66
N SER A 12 -32.31 13.88 19.96
CA SER A 12 -31.53 14.53 21.01
C SER A 12 -30.12 13.97 21.06
N SER A 13 -29.14 14.89 21.05
CA SER A 13 -27.74 14.64 21.35
C SER A 13 -27.61 13.91 22.70
N PRO A 14 -26.75 12.89 22.81
CA PRO A 14 -26.45 12.27 24.09
C PRO A 14 -25.60 13.24 24.97
N GLU A 15 -26.06 13.44 26.20
CA GLU A 15 -25.31 14.09 27.27
C GLU A 15 -23.93 13.40 27.44
N PRO A 16 -22.87 14.14 27.78
CA PRO A 16 -21.58 13.55 28.08
C PRO A 16 -21.67 12.68 29.36
N PRO A 17 -21.01 11.54 29.39
CA PRO A 17 -21.05 10.66 30.55
C PRO A 17 -20.46 11.38 31.78
N ARG A 18 -21.25 11.41 32.84
CA ARG A 18 -20.83 11.87 34.16
C ARG A 18 -19.57 11.08 34.54
N ARG A 19 -18.51 11.80 34.86
CA ARG A 19 -17.28 11.25 35.41
C ARG A 19 -17.60 10.54 36.72
N ASP A 20 -17.73 9.22 36.69
CA ASP A 20 -17.81 8.39 37.89
C ASP A 20 -16.46 8.40 38.60
N TRP A 21 -16.43 9.11 39.73
CA TRP A 21 -15.31 9.22 40.65
C TRP A 21 -15.02 7.91 41.41
N ARG A 22 -15.61 6.79 41.01
CA ARG A 22 -15.51 5.51 41.71
C ARG A 22 -14.20 4.75 41.53
N TRP A 23 -13.24 5.25 40.75
CA TRP A 23 -11.98 4.55 40.49
C TRP A 23 -10.85 4.83 41.49
N ARG A 24 -11.09 5.68 42.52
CA ARG A 24 -10.09 5.93 43.58
C ARG A 24 -10.08 4.92 44.72
N ALA A 25 -10.90 3.88 44.72
CA ALA A 25 -11.13 3.03 45.88
C ALA A 25 -10.58 1.60 45.79
N PHE A 26 -9.77 1.25 44.77
CA PHE A 26 -9.29 -0.14 44.64
C PHE A 26 -7.81 -0.36 44.98
N PHE A 27 -7.09 0.63 45.50
CA PHE A 27 -5.74 0.46 46.03
C PHE A 27 -5.63 0.82 47.50
N LEU A 28 -6.59 0.36 48.27
CA LEU A 28 -6.34 0.19 49.67
C LEU A 28 -5.59 -1.13 49.85
N ALA A 29 -4.27 -1.04 50.04
CA ALA A 29 -3.49 -2.16 50.52
C ALA A 29 -4.17 -2.75 51.73
N LEU A 30 -4.71 -3.96 51.63
CA LEU A 30 -5.09 -4.75 52.77
C LEU A 30 -3.83 -4.91 53.64
N PRO A 31 -3.85 -4.46 54.89
CA PRO A 31 -2.77 -4.81 55.81
C PRO A 31 -2.88 -6.32 56.03
N VAL A 32 -1.89 -7.08 55.54
CA VAL A 32 -1.75 -8.47 55.92
C VAL A 32 -1.36 -8.48 57.42
N LEU A 33 -2.36 -8.65 58.25
CA LEU A 33 -2.21 -8.83 59.66
C LEU A 33 -1.72 -10.29 59.88
N VAL A 34 -0.42 -10.51 59.85
CA VAL A 34 0.13 -11.80 60.30
C VAL A 34 0.23 -11.76 61.82
N VAL A 35 -0.79 -12.26 62.49
CA VAL A 35 -0.77 -12.50 63.92
C VAL A 35 -0.10 -13.85 64.15
N LEU A 36 1.19 -13.85 64.41
CA LEU A 36 1.90 -15.00 65.02
C LEU A 36 1.91 -14.81 66.55
N SER A 37 0.95 -15.45 67.20
CA SER A 37 0.98 -15.58 68.66
C SER A 37 1.99 -16.65 69.10
N ALA A 38 3.20 -16.26 69.52
CA ALA A 38 4.06 -17.15 70.28
C ALA A 38 3.79 -16.91 71.78
N LEU A 39 3.12 -17.87 72.42
CA LEU A 39 3.01 -17.98 73.83
C LEU A 39 4.40 -18.34 74.39
N VAL A 40 5.10 -17.34 74.95
CA VAL A 40 6.26 -17.57 75.87
C VAL A 40 5.79 -17.20 77.23
N SER A 41 5.67 -18.20 78.13
CA SER A 41 5.37 -18.07 79.52
C SER A 41 6.59 -17.45 80.25
N GLY A 42 6.46 -16.18 80.65
CA GLY A 42 7.41 -15.43 81.41
C GLY A 42 6.85 -14.05 81.78
N THR A 43 7.04 -13.57 82.93
CA THR A 43 6.57 -12.27 83.53
C THR A 43 7.22 -11.03 82.88
N GLY A 44 7.59 -11.13 81.59
CA GLY A 44 8.24 -10.07 80.82
C GLY A 44 7.25 -9.26 79.92
N VAL A 45 7.73 -8.13 79.41
CA VAL A 45 7.01 -7.27 78.47
C VAL A 45 6.80 -8.00 77.13
N HIS A 46 5.58 -8.34 76.85
CA HIS A 46 5.22 -9.03 75.57
C HIS A 46 4.84 -8.02 74.48
N LEU A 47 5.78 -7.65 73.65
CA LEU A 47 5.51 -6.88 72.40
C LEU A 47 4.77 -7.77 71.43
N LYS A 48 3.54 -7.37 71.01
CA LYS A 48 2.65 -8.09 70.08
C LYS A 48 2.85 -7.65 68.68
N SER A 49 3.02 -6.36 68.49
CA SER A 49 3.31 -5.78 67.15
C SER A 49 4.03 -4.46 67.27
N ILE A 50 4.82 -4.15 66.25
CA ILE A 50 5.53 -2.88 66.11
C ILE A 50 5.34 -2.42 64.65
N GLN A 51 4.94 -1.17 64.49
CA GLN A 51 4.72 -0.55 63.20
C GLN A 51 5.28 0.87 63.20
N LEU A 52 5.97 1.23 62.14
CA LEU A 52 6.49 2.59 61.94
C LEU A 52 5.95 3.10 60.61
N GLY A 53 5.15 4.17 60.66
CA GLY A 53 4.34 4.62 59.51
C GLY A 53 3.41 3.50 59.03
N ASN A 54 3.45 3.17 57.75
CA ASN A 54 2.66 2.11 57.12
C ASN A 54 3.35 0.73 57.13
N ARG A 55 4.52 0.56 57.76
CA ARG A 55 5.32 -0.67 57.75
C ARG A 55 5.33 -1.36 59.10
N ALA A 56 5.03 -2.66 59.11
CA ALA A 56 5.18 -3.51 60.29
C ALA A 56 6.59 -4.11 60.36
N PHE A 57 7.21 -4.03 61.52
CA PHE A 57 8.50 -4.64 61.81
C PHE A 57 8.35 -6.09 62.28
N PRO A 58 9.28 -6.98 61.89
CA PRO A 58 9.34 -8.32 62.48
C PRO A 58 9.64 -8.23 63.97
N LEU A 59 8.95 -9.05 64.80
CA LEU A 59 9.11 -9.04 66.22
C LEU A 59 10.52 -9.48 66.71
N GLN A 60 11.24 -10.23 65.89
CA GLN A 60 12.63 -10.59 66.11
C GLN A 60 13.58 -9.72 65.30
N PRO A 61 14.59 -9.09 65.92
CA PRO A 61 15.62 -8.39 65.16
C PRO A 61 16.40 -9.35 64.27
N GLY A 62 16.61 -8.97 63.06
CA GLY A 62 17.35 -9.76 62.03
C GLY A 62 16.55 -10.01 60.79
N GLY A 63 17.08 -9.67 59.67
CA GLY A 63 16.43 -9.78 58.35
C GLY A 63 16.69 -8.57 57.47
N GLN A 64 15.90 -8.48 56.43
CA GLN A 64 15.97 -7.39 55.45
C GLN A 64 15.66 -6.04 56.12
N ARG A 65 16.48 -5.02 55.89
CA ARG A 65 16.23 -3.65 56.36
C ARG A 65 14.94 -3.13 55.71
N LEU A 66 13.98 -2.76 56.54
CA LEU A 66 12.73 -2.16 56.07
C LEU A 66 12.98 -0.78 55.49
N ARG A 67 12.29 -0.43 54.42
CA ARG A 67 12.31 0.92 53.83
C ARG A 67 10.98 1.61 54.10
N ILE A 68 11.02 2.88 54.43
CA ILE A 68 9.88 3.71 54.81
C ILE A 68 9.87 4.97 53.94
N SER A 69 8.74 5.30 53.34
CA SER A 69 8.58 6.50 52.48
C SER A 69 8.16 7.76 53.24
N GLU A 70 7.90 7.67 54.53
CA GLU A 70 7.46 8.79 55.38
C GLU A 70 8.65 9.46 56.06
N ALA A 71 8.79 10.78 55.90
CA ALA A 71 9.84 11.55 56.58
C ALA A 71 9.58 11.72 58.10
N SER A 72 8.35 11.62 58.53
CA SER A 72 7.95 11.75 59.93
C SER A 72 6.96 10.65 60.30
N PRO A 73 7.41 9.39 60.32
CA PRO A 73 6.52 8.27 60.58
C PRO A 73 6.07 8.23 62.05
N VAL A 74 4.86 7.79 62.32
CA VAL A 74 4.36 7.52 63.66
C VAL A 74 4.67 6.09 64.04
N LEU A 75 5.32 5.92 65.18
CA LEU A 75 5.56 4.61 65.76
C LEU A 75 4.32 4.12 66.51
N HIS A 76 3.87 2.90 66.21
CA HIS A 76 2.80 2.21 66.90
C HIS A 76 3.34 0.95 67.56
N LEU A 77 3.15 0.83 68.87
CA LEU A 77 3.52 -0.34 69.65
C LEU A 77 2.25 -0.96 70.28
N ASP A 78 2.06 -2.26 70.09
CA ASP A 78 0.97 -3.02 70.73
C ASP A 78 1.58 -4.11 71.61
N PHE A 79 1.21 -4.09 72.84
CA PHE A 79 1.70 -5.03 73.88
C PHE A 79 0.59 -6.05 74.16
N GLY A 80 0.93 -7.29 74.42
CA GLY A 80 -0.02 -8.35 74.78
C GLY A 80 -0.66 -8.11 76.16
N ALA A 81 0.04 -7.46 77.02
CA ALA A 81 -0.42 -6.96 78.31
C ALA A 81 0.21 -5.58 78.60
N PRO A 82 -0.38 -4.73 79.44
CA PRO A 82 0.27 -3.48 79.85
C PRO A 82 1.66 -3.74 80.40
N PRO A 83 2.71 -3.04 79.91
CA PRO A 83 4.06 -3.21 80.46
C PRO A 83 4.08 -2.76 81.90
N LEU A 84 4.60 -3.63 82.86
CA LEU A 84 4.68 -3.37 84.30
C LEU A 84 5.83 -2.40 84.68
N THR A 85 6.71 -2.11 83.76
CA THR A 85 7.86 -1.23 83.89
C THR A 85 7.96 -0.25 82.74
N GLY A 86 8.62 0.90 82.96
CA GLY A 86 8.86 1.88 81.89
C GLY A 86 9.60 1.26 80.70
N ILE A 87 9.11 1.58 79.51
CA ILE A 87 9.77 1.25 78.26
C ILE A 87 10.35 2.54 77.71
N GLN A 88 11.60 2.52 77.34
CA GLN A 88 12.31 3.59 76.67
C GLN A 88 12.40 3.22 75.19
N VAL A 89 12.04 4.14 74.29
CA VAL A 89 12.11 3.98 72.86
C VAL A 89 13.03 5.04 72.32
N GLN A 90 13.94 4.61 71.46
CA GLN A 90 14.90 5.52 70.84
C GLN A 90 14.96 5.34 69.35
N ILE A 91 15.15 6.46 68.62
CA ILE A 91 15.60 6.42 67.22
C ILE A 91 16.94 7.15 67.15
N ASP A 92 17.96 6.47 66.61
CA ASP A 92 19.36 6.94 66.54
C ASP A 92 19.88 7.46 67.83
N GLY A 93 19.55 6.78 68.98
CA GLY A 93 19.91 7.15 70.28
C GLY A 93 19.12 8.34 70.89
N ARG A 94 18.16 8.89 70.21
CA ARG A 94 17.27 9.94 70.67
C ARG A 94 16.01 9.33 71.30
N ASP A 95 15.71 9.69 72.53
CA ASP A 95 14.49 9.25 73.21
C ASP A 95 13.23 9.79 72.52
N LEU A 96 12.22 8.92 72.39
CA LEU A 96 10.88 9.27 71.89
C LEU A 96 9.89 9.28 73.03
N ASP A 97 9.10 10.35 73.11
CA ASP A 97 7.98 10.43 74.03
C ASP A 97 6.83 9.54 73.56
N LEU A 98 6.46 8.57 74.41
CA LEU A 98 5.34 7.69 74.14
C LEU A 98 4.03 8.32 74.60
N ASP A 99 3.13 8.60 73.65
CA ASP A 99 1.78 9.04 73.95
C ASP A 99 0.94 7.91 74.53
N GLY A 100 0.09 8.26 75.45
CA GLY A 100 -0.86 7.35 76.06
C GLY A 100 -0.55 7.12 77.58
N ALA A 101 -1.57 7.33 78.37
CA ALA A 101 -1.44 7.15 79.83
C ALA A 101 -1.35 5.65 80.14
N TRP A 102 -0.52 5.33 81.20
CA TRP A 102 -0.49 4.01 81.86
C TRP A 102 -1.90 3.67 82.39
N PRO A 103 -2.46 2.46 82.19
CA PRO A 103 -1.86 1.23 81.67
C PRO A 103 -2.43 0.84 80.25
N LEU A 104 -2.15 1.60 79.24
CA LEU A 104 -2.59 1.27 77.90
C LEU A 104 -1.70 0.21 77.24
N ARG A 105 -2.36 -0.75 76.52
CA ARG A 105 -1.65 -1.76 75.72
C ARG A 105 -1.08 -1.20 74.42
N ARG A 106 -1.66 -0.13 73.88
CA ARG A 106 -1.20 0.52 72.67
C ARG A 106 -0.55 1.85 73.03
N ARG A 107 0.62 2.07 72.47
CA ARG A 107 1.39 3.30 72.58
C ARG A 107 1.79 3.82 71.22
N THR A 108 1.84 5.09 71.07
CA THR A 108 2.31 5.77 69.87
C THR A 108 3.42 6.76 70.27
N ALA A 109 4.30 6.98 69.28
CA ALA A 109 5.29 8.06 69.39
C ALA A 109 5.45 8.72 68.03
N ASN A 110 5.55 10.04 68.00
CA ASN A 110 5.94 10.78 66.82
C ASN A 110 7.45 10.83 66.75
N THR A 111 8.04 10.35 65.68
CA THR A 111 9.48 10.33 65.51
C THR A 111 10.08 11.72 65.27
N GLY A 112 9.24 12.67 64.83
CA GLY A 112 9.71 13.88 64.19
C GLY A 112 10.33 13.61 62.81
N PRO A 113 10.89 14.63 62.15
CA PRO A 113 11.50 14.47 60.84
C PRO A 113 12.80 13.65 60.94
N LEU A 114 12.86 12.60 60.10
CA LEU A 114 14.03 11.75 59.88
C LEU A 114 14.59 12.08 58.47
N ALA A 115 15.91 12.11 58.35
CA ALA A 115 16.58 12.32 57.07
C ALA A 115 16.51 11.04 56.22
N ASP A 116 16.63 11.17 54.90
CA ASP A 116 16.83 9.99 54.03
C ASP A 116 18.13 9.27 54.42
N GLY A 117 18.05 7.96 54.55
CA GLY A 117 19.20 7.13 54.90
C GLY A 117 18.91 6.08 55.98
N PRO A 118 19.94 5.41 56.48
CA PRO A 118 19.81 4.37 57.48
C PRO A 118 19.54 4.95 58.88
N HIS A 119 18.61 4.33 59.59
CA HIS A 119 18.20 4.65 60.94
C HIS A 119 18.14 3.40 61.83
N GLU A 120 18.16 3.57 63.09
CA GLU A 120 18.05 2.52 64.12
C GLU A 120 16.92 2.83 65.08
N LEU A 121 16.00 1.88 65.28
CA LEU A 121 14.97 1.92 66.30
C LEU A 121 15.33 0.96 67.39
N ALA A 122 15.49 1.47 68.64
CA ALA A 122 15.79 0.68 69.81
C ALA A 122 14.67 0.75 70.86
N LEU A 123 14.34 -0.40 71.45
CA LEU A 123 13.39 -0.56 72.52
C LEU A 123 14.16 -1.15 73.77
N HIS A 124 14.15 -0.42 74.85
CA HIS A 124 14.77 -0.82 76.12
C HIS A 124 13.69 -0.94 77.18
N GLY A 125 13.66 -2.06 77.91
CA GLY A 125 12.77 -2.33 79.03
C GLY A 125 13.33 -3.44 79.87
N LYS A 126 12.73 -3.70 81.09
CA LYS A 126 13.19 -4.71 82.01
C LYS A 126 13.17 -6.09 81.41
N ASP A 127 13.49 -6.71 80.67
CA ASP A 127 13.46 -7.99 79.93
C ASP A 127 13.17 -7.82 78.41
N LEU A 128 13.25 -6.57 77.92
CA LEU A 128 13.06 -6.26 76.47
C LEU A 128 14.18 -5.34 75.99
N GLU A 129 15.12 -5.91 75.27
CA GLU A 129 16.14 -5.16 74.51
C GLU A 129 16.15 -5.60 73.06
N ARG A 130 15.76 -4.68 72.18
CA ARG A 130 15.63 -4.98 70.77
C ARG A 130 15.94 -3.77 69.92
N THR A 131 16.64 -4.02 68.85
CA THR A 131 17.06 -3.00 67.91
C THR A 131 16.71 -3.43 66.47
N TRP A 132 16.14 -2.52 65.66
CA TRP A 132 15.83 -2.72 64.24
C TRP A 132 16.50 -1.63 63.46
N ALA A 133 17.20 -2.03 62.41
CA ALA A 133 17.68 -1.12 61.38
C ALA A 133 16.63 -0.94 60.30
N PHE A 134 16.38 0.30 59.90
CA PHE A 134 15.50 0.64 58.80
C PHE A 134 16.10 1.76 57.94
N ILE A 135 15.52 2.03 56.79
CA ILE A 135 15.95 3.09 55.88
C ILE A 135 14.75 4.00 55.59
N VAL A 136 14.92 5.28 55.80
CA VAL A 136 13.99 6.30 55.33
C VAL A 136 14.38 6.66 53.88
N ASP A 137 13.44 6.60 52.98
CA ASP A 137 13.63 6.93 51.59
C ASP A 137 12.35 7.61 51.09
N THR A 138 12.39 8.92 50.98
CA THR A 138 11.24 9.75 50.62
C THR A 138 11.22 10.11 49.13
N ARG A 139 12.22 9.65 48.37
CA ARG A 139 12.40 10.02 46.98
C ARG A 139 11.66 9.05 46.05
N PRO A 140 10.76 9.55 45.18
CA PRO A 140 10.17 8.70 44.15
C PRO A 140 11.22 8.14 43.21
N PRO A 141 11.02 6.89 42.70
CA PRO A 141 11.98 6.28 41.80
C PRO A 141 12.05 7.04 40.47
N THR A 142 13.25 7.19 39.94
CA THR A 142 13.46 7.77 38.62
C THR A 142 13.13 6.76 37.53
N VAL A 143 12.40 7.21 36.46
CA VAL A 143 12.02 6.38 35.34
C VAL A 143 12.29 7.11 34.05
N LYS A 144 12.88 6.42 33.07
CA LYS A 144 13.09 6.90 31.72
C LYS A 144 12.55 5.89 30.72
N ILE A 145 11.51 6.24 29.97
CA ILE A 145 11.04 5.45 28.82
C ILE A 145 11.97 5.72 27.64
N LEU A 146 12.52 4.66 27.06
CA LEU A 146 13.47 4.72 25.94
C LEU A 146 12.80 4.41 24.60
N SER A 147 11.76 3.58 24.61
CA SER A 147 11.03 3.18 23.39
C SER A 147 9.66 2.62 23.76
N PRO A 148 8.63 2.91 22.92
CA PRO A 148 8.66 3.83 21.79
C PRO A 148 8.69 5.29 22.23
N GLU A 149 8.96 6.18 21.26
CA GLU A 149 8.80 7.61 21.48
C GLU A 149 7.31 7.98 21.59
N PRO A 150 6.96 9.05 22.29
CA PRO A 150 5.59 9.57 22.33
C PRO A 150 5.07 9.85 20.92
N GLY A 151 3.84 9.42 20.61
CA GLY A 151 3.23 9.57 19.30
C GLY A 151 3.71 8.57 18.24
N ALA A 152 4.47 7.56 18.60
CA ALA A 152 4.96 6.55 17.66
C ALA A 152 3.80 5.78 17.01
N HIS A 153 3.95 5.49 15.71
CA HIS A 153 3.05 4.63 14.95
C HIS A 153 3.58 3.20 14.91
N LEU A 154 2.75 2.22 15.25
CA LEU A 154 3.10 0.82 15.42
C LEU A 154 2.20 -0.06 14.53
N GLY A 155 2.79 -0.99 13.80
CA GLY A 155 2.05 -1.89 12.90
C GLY A 155 1.57 -3.20 13.51
N GLY A 156 2.01 -3.52 14.74
CA GLY A 156 1.69 -4.76 15.43
C GLY A 156 0.56 -4.64 16.44
N ASP A 157 0.12 -5.77 16.98
CA ASP A 157 -0.88 -5.86 18.05
C ASP A 157 -0.25 -5.77 19.47
N ARG A 158 1.06 -5.64 19.53
CA ARG A 158 1.84 -5.54 20.77
C ARG A 158 2.81 -4.37 20.72
N LEU A 159 2.79 -3.60 21.78
CA LEU A 159 3.78 -2.57 22.08
C LEU A 159 4.93 -3.20 22.84
N LEU A 160 6.16 -3.02 22.38
CA LEU A 160 7.37 -3.30 23.14
C LEU A 160 7.83 -2.02 23.85
N LEU A 161 7.53 -1.94 25.17
CA LEU A 161 7.95 -0.82 26.00
C LEU A 161 9.31 -1.14 26.62
N ARG A 162 10.30 -0.28 26.41
CA ARG A 162 11.64 -0.38 26.99
C ARG A 162 11.96 0.87 27.76
N GLY A 163 12.62 0.70 28.90
CA GLY A 163 13.02 1.82 29.74
C GLY A 163 14.10 1.46 30.73
N GLN A 164 14.39 2.44 31.56
CA GLN A 164 15.29 2.34 32.70
C GLN A 164 14.57 2.86 33.95
N ALA A 165 14.74 2.18 35.07
CA ALA A 165 14.31 2.61 36.39
C ALA A 165 15.30 2.12 37.42
N GLU A 166 15.23 2.66 38.65
CA GLU A 166 16.10 2.28 39.75
C GLU A 166 15.94 0.81 40.10
N ALA A 167 17.04 0.17 40.49
CA ALA A 167 17.03 -1.21 40.98
C ALA A 167 16.11 -1.36 42.21
N GLY A 168 15.34 -2.47 42.25
CA GLY A 168 14.35 -2.68 43.32
C GLY A 168 12.95 -2.09 43.02
N THR A 169 12.81 -1.28 42.01
CA THR A 169 11.52 -0.73 41.56
C THR A 169 10.62 -1.81 40.98
N LEU A 170 9.33 -1.77 41.29
CA LEU A 170 8.30 -2.49 40.60
C LEU A 170 7.68 -1.55 39.56
N PHE A 171 7.89 -1.82 38.30
CA PHE A 171 7.29 -1.08 37.17
C PHE A 171 6.05 -1.80 36.66
N GLU A 172 4.95 -1.10 36.56
CA GLU A 172 3.70 -1.60 35.96
C GLU A 172 3.28 -0.68 34.83
N ALA A 173 2.92 -1.25 33.68
CA ALA A 173 2.32 -0.53 32.56
C ALA A 173 0.96 -1.11 32.18
N ARG A 174 0.02 -0.25 31.80
CA ARG A 174 -1.36 -0.59 31.44
C ARG A 174 -1.75 0.02 30.12
N ALA A 175 -2.37 -0.79 29.27
CA ALA A 175 -3.03 -0.35 28.03
C ALA A 175 -4.45 -0.94 28.00
N GLY A 176 -5.46 -0.10 28.10
CA GLY A 176 -6.85 -0.54 28.26
C GLY A 176 -7.03 -1.39 29.54
N GLN A 177 -7.43 -2.65 29.37
CA GLN A 177 -7.60 -3.59 30.49
C GLN A 177 -6.34 -4.46 30.77
N ALA A 178 -5.37 -4.43 29.87
CA ALA A 178 -4.16 -5.21 30.05
C ALA A 178 -3.18 -4.48 30.97
N ALA A 179 -2.62 -5.22 31.93
CA ALA A 179 -1.57 -4.75 32.82
C ALA A 179 -0.41 -5.74 32.79
N VAL A 180 0.82 -5.23 32.71
CA VAL A 180 2.03 -6.04 32.71
C VAL A 180 3.05 -5.39 33.66
N GLN A 181 3.75 -6.21 34.44
CA GLN A 181 4.75 -5.77 35.42
C GLN A 181 6.13 -6.24 35.00
N ALA A 182 7.15 -5.46 35.40
CA ALA A 182 8.54 -5.84 35.31
C ALA A 182 9.29 -5.33 36.55
N ARG A 183 10.38 -6.02 36.86
CA ARG A 183 11.43 -5.52 37.78
C ARG A 183 12.66 -5.19 36.95
N PRO A 184 13.17 -3.96 36.99
CA PRO A 184 14.41 -3.62 36.32
C PRO A 184 15.55 -4.56 36.74
N GLY A 185 16.41 -4.87 35.77
CA GLY A 185 17.63 -5.63 36.04
C GLY A 185 18.64 -4.86 36.91
N ALA A 186 19.78 -5.46 37.18
CA ALA A 186 20.85 -4.81 37.94
C ALA A 186 21.41 -3.55 37.24
N ASP A 187 21.29 -3.46 35.94
CA ASP A 187 21.61 -2.31 35.08
C ASP A 187 20.50 -1.25 35.02
N GLY A 188 19.39 -1.48 35.73
CA GLY A 188 18.20 -0.64 35.71
C GLY A 188 17.29 -0.82 34.47
N SER A 189 17.64 -1.66 33.51
CA SER A 189 16.85 -1.84 32.28
C SER A 189 15.61 -2.71 32.53
N PHE A 190 14.53 -2.40 31.78
CA PHE A 190 13.34 -3.24 31.71
C PHE A 190 12.76 -3.28 30.29
N SER A 191 12.01 -4.33 30.02
CA SER A 191 11.29 -4.53 28.74
C SER A 191 9.97 -5.24 28.99
N LEU A 192 8.88 -4.67 28.44
CA LEU A 192 7.52 -5.17 28.58
C LEU A 192 6.84 -5.28 27.21
N GLN A 193 5.97 -6.27 27.06
CA GLN A 193 5.09 -6.39 25.90
C GLN A 193 3.64 -6.21 26.35
N LEU A 194 3.00 -5.15 25.86
CA LEU A 194 1.58 -4.88 26.11
C LEU A 194 0.76 -5.08 24.84
N PRO A 195 -0.41 -5.71 24.92
CA PRO A 195 -1.35 -5.71 23.81
C PRO A 195 -1.91 -4.30 23.61
N ILE A 196 -1.97 -3.87 22.33
CA ILE A 196 -2.56 -2.59 21.94
C ILE A 196 -3.67 -2.82 20.92
N ARG A 197 -4.62 -1.90 20.85
CA ARG A 197 -5.74 -1.94 19.91
C ARG A 197 -5.43 -1.08 18.69
N HIS A 198 -6.07 -1.39 17.60
CA HIS A 198 -6.04 -0.53 16.42
C HIS A 198 -6.55 0.88 16.75
N GLY A 199 -5.87 1.91 16.25
CA GLY A 199 -6.10 3.31 16.57
C GLY A 199 -5.24 3.84 17.73
N PRO A 200 -5.68 4.91 18.41
CA PRO A 200 -4.95 5.54 19.51
C PRO A 200 -4.92 4.65 20.75
N ASN A 201 -3.77 4.60 21.42
CA ASN A 201 -3.57 3.90 22.68
C ASN A 201 -2.84 4.81 23.65
N THR A 202 -3.40 4.94 24.86
CA THR A 202 -2.73 5.57 25.99
C THR A 202 -2.20 4.49 26.91
N VAL A 203 -0.90 4.44 27.07
CA VAL A 203 -0.21 3.55 28.01
C VAL A 203 0.08 4.34 29.28
N ARG A 204 -0.56 3.96 30.39
CA ARG A 204 -0.29 4.51 31.71
C ARG A 204 0.68 3.61 32.43
N TRP A 205 1.66 4.20 33.11
CA TRP A 205 2.62 3.44 33.88
C TRP A 205 2.82 4.02 35.25
N GLU A 206 3.15 3.13 36.16
CA GLU A 206 3.49 3.43 37.55
C GLU A 206 4.77 2.67 37.92
N ALA A 207 5.66 3.34 38.57
CA ALA A 207 6.86 2.75 39.17
C ALA A 207 6.82 2.96 40.69
N ARG A 208 7.03 1.89 41.41
CA ARG A 208 7.01 1.90 42.88
C ARG A 208 8.31 1.30 43.40
N ASP A 209 8.99 2.02 44.30
CA ASP A 209 10.18 1.52 44.99
C ASP A 209 9.85 0.62 46.19
N GLU A 210 10.89 0.12 46.88
CA GLU A 210 10.72 -0.70 48.07
C GLU A 210 10.19 0.07 49.26
N ALA A 211 10.41 1.38 49.35
CA ALA A 211 9.87 2.24 50.39
C ALA A 211 8.37 2.50 50.19
N GLY A 212 7.89 2.44 48.97
CA GLY A 212 6.49 2.68 48.56
C GLY A 212 6.28 4.00 47.84
N ASN A 213 7.35 4.77 47.57
CA ASN A 213 7.24 5.98 46.75
C ASN A 213 6.86 5.63 45.31
N GLN A 214 6.19 6.54 44.65
CA GLN A 214 5.60 6.29 43.32
C GLN A 214 5.97 7.38 42.31
N THR A 215 6.26 6.96 41.12
CA THR A 215 6.34 7.82 39.92
C THR A 215 5.37 7.29 38.88
N THR A 216 4.60 8.16 38.26
CA THR A 216 3.61 7.80 37.23
C THR A 216 3.82 8.59 35.96
N GLY A 217 3.37 8.04 34.84
CA GLY A 217 3.38 8.75 33.58
C GLY A 217 2.47 8.11 32.55
N GLU A 218 2.36 8.79 31.42
CA GLU A 218 1.57 8.36 30.29
C GLU A 218 2.41 8.42 29.00
N LEU A 219 2.12 7.50 28.09
CA LEU A 219 2.72 7.42 26.77
C LEU A 219 1.61 7.20 25.75
N GLU A 220 1.46 8.10 24.81
CA GLU A 220 0.53 7.95 23.70
C GLU A 220 1.23 7.29 22.51
N VAL A 221 0.60 6.27 21.92
CA VAL A 221 1.06 5.60 20.70
C VAL A 221 -0.14 5.31 19.80
N TRP A 222 0.11 5.21 18.52
CA TRP A 222 -0.91 4.90 17.53
C TRP A 222 -0.64 3.54 16.91
N CYS A 223 -1.63 2.64 16.91
CA CYS A 223 -1.54 1.34 16.25
C CYS A 223 -2.29 1.39 14.92
N ASP A 224 -1.55 1.23 13.83
CA ASP A 224 -2.09 1.13 12.49
C ASP A 224 -1.69 -0.20 11.86
N ARG A 225 -2.68 -1.06 11.62
CA ARG A 225 -2.50 -2.38 11.00
C ARG A 225 -2.94 -2.39 9.54
N THR A 226 -3.43 -1.27 9.07
CA THR A 226 -3.95 -1.13 7.71
C THR A 226 -2.79 -0.75 6.80
N PRO A 227 -2.49 -1.54 5.76
CA PRO A 227 -1.49 -1.13 4.78
C PRO A 227 -2.00 0.03 3.93
N PRO A 228 -1.12 0.85 3.34
CA PRO A 228 -1.51 1.94 2.45
C PRO A 228 -2.37 1.46 1.29
N GLN A 229 -3.34 2.25 0.86
CA GLN A 229 -4.03 2.03 -0.41
C GLN A 229 -3.12 2.45 -1.54
N LEU A 230 -2.98 1.63 -2.58
CA LEU A 230 -2.04 1.85 -3.68
C LEU A 230 -2.66 1.42 -5.01
N GLU A 231 -2.75 2.36 -5.96
CA GLU A 231 -3.13 2.12 -7.35
C GLU A 231 -2.07 2.73 -8.26
N ILE A 232 -1.76 2.02 -9.35
CA ILE A 232 -0.80 2.49 -10.35
C ILE A 232 -1.39 2.39 -11.76
N SER A 233 -1.07 3.38 -12.58
CA SER A 233 -1.48 3.44 -13.98
C SER A 233 -0.46 4.23 -14.77
N LEU A 234 -0.50 4.12 -16.09
CA LEU A 234 0.23 5.07 -16.95
C LEU A 234 -0.59 6.35 -17.07
N ARG A 235 0.09 7.53 -17.05
CA ARG A 235 -0.58 8.82 -17.21
C ARG A 235 -1.26 8.94 -18.58
N ASP A 236 -0.52 8.62 -19.62
CA ASP A 236 -1.01 8.58 -20.98
C ASP A 236 -1.64 7.20 -21.19
N ARG A 237 -2.89 7.17 -21.65
CA ARG A 237 -3.55 5.89 -21.92
C ARG A 237 -2.74 5.11 -22.95
N PRO A 238 -2.26 3.91 -22.62
CA PRO A 238 -1.56 3.08 -23.60
C PRO A 238 -2.54 2.69 -24.70
N GLN A 239 -2.05 2.55 -25.91
CA GLN A 239 -2.81 1.87 -26.95
C GLN A 239 -2.96 0.41 -26.56
N GLU A 240 -4.17 -0.11 -26.60
CA GLU A 240 -4.37 -1.55 -26.44
C GLU A 240 -4.29 -2.20 -27.81
N GLU A 241 -3.23 -2.93 -28.05
CA GLU A 241 -3.01 -3.66 -29.28
C GLU A 241 -2.81 -5.14 -28.94
N ARG A 242 -3.63 -6.01 -29.54
CA ARG A 242 -3.59 -7.47 -29.31
C ARG A 242 -3.65 -7.88 -27.82
N GLY A 243 -4.35 -7.10 -26.99
CA GLY A 243 -4.47 -7.36 -25.57
C GLY A 243 -3.27 -6.87 -24.73
N GLU A 244 -2.27 -6.24 -25.33
CA GLU A 244 -1.11 -5.65 -24.67
C GLU A 244 -1.24 -4.13 -24.56
N ARG A 245 -0.73 -3.57 -23.46
CA ARG A 245 -0.64 -2.12 -23.26
C ARG A 245 0.61 -1.58 -23.92
N LEU A 246 0.45 -0.90 -25.05
CA LEU A 246 1.56 -0.39 -25.85
C LEU A 246 1.86 1.07 -25.51
N VAL A 247 3.12 1.39 -25.32
CA VAL A 247 3.63 2.72 -25.00
C VAL A 247 4.67 3.13 -26.04
N ARG A 248 4.41 4.21 -26.79
CA ARG A 248 5.24 4.72 -27.87
C ARG A 248 6.38 5.65 -27.40
N THR A 249 6.79 5.56 -26.16
CA THR A 249 7.90 6.36 -25.60
C THR A 249 8.75 5.54 -24.64
N GLY A 250 10.08 5.68 -24.74
CA GLY A 250 11.02 5.08 -23.78
C GLY A 250 11.04 5.77 -22.40
N SER A 251 10.21 6.79 -22.21
CA SER A 251 10.14 7.54 -20.95
C SER A 251 8.69 7.79 -20.50
N PRO A 252 7.87 6.73 -20.33
CA PRO A 252 6.49 6.89 -19.90
C PRO A 252 6.40 7.46 -18.49
N VAL A 253 5.26 8.09 -18.18
CA VAL A 253 4.98 8.62 -16.84
C VAL A 253 4.03 7.67 -16.13
N LEU A 254 4.50 7.10 -15.02
CA LEU A 254 3.70 6.32 -14.10
C LEU A 254 2.92 7.26 -13.18
N ARG A 255 1.62 7.08 -13.09
CA ARG A 255 0.75 7.75 -12.13
C ARG A 255 0.48 6.82 -10.97
N VAL A 256 0.87 7.23 -9.78
CA VAL A 256 0.73 6.46 -8.56
C VAL A 256 -0.25 7.18 -7.64
N GLN A 257 -1.40 6.56 -7.39
CA GLN A 257 -2.36 7.03 -6.41
C GLN A 257 -2.16 6.24 -5.14
N VAL A 258 -1.79 6.94 -4.07
CA VAL A 258 -1.43 6.32 -2.80
C VAL A 258 -1.98 7.14 -1.64
N SER A 259 -2.52 6.45 -0.64
CA SER A 259 -3.03 7.10 0.57
C SER A 259 -2.92 6.18 1.78
N ASP A 260 -2.70 6.79 2.91
CA ASP A 260 -2.81 6.18 4.23
C ASP A 260 -3.38 7.23 5.18
N ARG A 261 -4.57 6.97 5.72
CA ARG A 261 -5.31 7.94 6.53
C ARG A 261 -5.01 7.84 8.02
N GLU A 262 -4.38 6.75 8.44
CA GLU A 262 -4.18 6.43 9.84
C GLU A 262 -2.79 6.85 10.32
N SER A 263 -1.76 6.20 9.85
CA SER A 263 -0.37 6.54 10.23
C SER A 263 0.29 7.50 9.25
N GLY A 264 -0.26 7.64 8.05
CA GLY A 264 0.32 8.41 6.97
C GLY A 264 1.48 7.70 6.28
N LEU A 265 1.83 8.18 5.11
CA LEU A 265 2.89 7.59 4.29
C LEU A 265 4.28 7.91 4.85
N ALA A 266 5.16 6.90 4.85
CA ALA A 266 6.58 7.00 5.21
C ALA A 266 7.50 6.93 4.00
N GLY A 267 7.09 6.22 2.93
CA GLY A 267 7.94 6.03 1.76
C GLY A 267 7.20 5.47 0.56
N LEU A 268 7.79 5.71 -0.62
CA LEU A 268 7.35 5.16 -1.88
C LEU A 268 8.58 4.66 -2.64
N GLU A 269 8.54 3.42 -3.08
CA GLU A 269 9.64 2.76 -3.76
C GLU A 269 9.17 2.23 -5.12
N VAL A 270 9.97 2.42 -6.16
CA VAL A 270 9.68 1.98 -7.52
C VAL A 270 10.82 1.10 -8.03
N ARG A 271 10.47 0.00 -8.66
CA ARG A 271 11.41 -0.91 -9.32
C ARG A 271 10.89 -1.21 -10.73
N VAL A 272 11.76 -1.13 -11.70
CA VAL A 272 11.49 -1.53 -13.09
C VAL A 272 12.26 -2.82 -13.35
N ASP A 273 11.55 -3.85 -13.83
CA ASP A 273 12.08 -5.20 -14.09
C ASP A 273 12.84 -5.75 -12.86
N SER A 274 14.03 -6.27 -13.06
CA SER A 274 14.97 -6.71 -12.01
C SER A 274 15.93 -5.61 -11.55
N GLY A 275 15.69 -4.34 -11.97
CA GLY A 275 16.55 -3.22 -11.67
C GLY A 275 16.59 -2.81 -10.20
N ARG A 276 17.39 -1.78 -9.91
CA ARG A 276 17.51 -1.25 -8.55
C ARG A 276 16.22 -0.58 -8.09
N VAL A 277 15.91 -0.75 -6.81
CA VAL A 277 14.83 -0.02 -6.15
C VAL A 277 15.20 1.46 -6.05
N ARG A 278 14.33 2.33 -6.55
CA ARG A 278 14.44 3.78 -6.46
C ARG A 278 13.41 4.31 -5.47
N ARG A 279 13.85 5.05 -4.46
CA ARG A 279 12.95 5.80 -3.59
C ARG A 279 12.51 7.07 -4.28
N VAL A 280 11.23 7.37 -4.18
CA VAL A 280 10.62 8.58 -4.75
C VAL A 280 9.94 9.39 -3.65
N PRO A 281 9.81 10.71 -3.84
CA PRO A 281 9.11 11.56 -2.88
C PRO A 281 7.68 11.08 -2.66
N VAL A 282 7.24 11.12 -1.41
CA VAL A 282 5.85 10.85 -1.05
C VAL A 282 5.00 12.04 -1.52
N PRO A 283 3.92 11.81 -2.28
CA PRO A 283 3.06 12.90 -2.74
C PRO A 283 2.32 13.53 -1.57
N GLY A 284 1.95 14.80 -1.73
CA GLY A 284 1.07 15.47 -0.77
C GLY A 284 -0.31 14.79 -0.68
N PRO A 285 -1.05 15.00 0.42
CA PRO A 285 -2.35 14.37 0.63
C PRO A 285 -3.30 14.57 -0.56
N GLY A 286 -3.90 13.47 -1.03
CA GLY A 286 -4.87 13.46 -2.12
C GLY A 286 -4.32 13.75 -3.53
N LYS A 287 -3.02 13.95 -3.67
CA LYS A 287 -2.37 14.14 -4.98
C LYS A 287 -1.70 12.85 -5.44
N PRO A 288 -1.82 12.48 -6.73
CA PRO A 288 -1.04 11.37 -7.28
C PRO A 288 0.45 11.78 -7.40
N ALA A 289 1.35 10.80 -7.23
CA ALA A 289 2.73 10.97 -7.65
C ALA A 289 2.83 10.68 -9.15
N GLU A 290 3.51 11.54 -9.89
CA GLU A 290 3.89 11.32 -11.27
C GLU A 290 5.39 10.98 -11.34
N ILE A 291 5.69 9.79 -11.83
CA ILE A 291 7.04 9.24 -11.84
C ILE A 291 7.44 8.94 -13.28
N ARG A 292 8.37 9.71 -13.82
CA ARG A 292 8.93 9.44 -15.13
C ARG A 292 9.87 8.23 -15.06
N LEU A 293 9.62 7.25 -15.94
CA LEU A 293 10.47 6.08 -16.12
C LEU A 293 11.37 6.37 -17.32
N GLU A 294 12.64 6.68 -17.08
CA GLU A 294 13.54 7.15 -18.13
C GLU A 294 14.37 6.01 -18.74
N GLY A 295 14.59 6.11 -20.06
CA GLY A 295 15.52 5.25 -20.78
C GLY A 295 15.11 3.78 -20.85
N LEU A 296 13.82 3.49 -20.86
CA LEU A 296 13.34 2.12 -21.03
C LEU A 296 13.58 1.65 -22.47
N PRO A 297 14.32 0.55 -22.66
CA PRO A 297 14.45 -0.07 -23.98
C PRO A 297 13.12 -0.69 -24.42
N ASP A 298 12.97 -0.92 -25.72
CA ASP A 298 11.79 -1.58 -26.28
C ASP A 298 11.61 -3.00 -25.72
N GLY A 299 10.37 -3.47 -25.72
CA GLY A 299 9.94 -4.76 -25.21
C GLY A 299 9.08 -4.67 -23.95
N LEU A 300 8.70 -5.85 -23.43
CA LEU A 300 7.87 -5.96 -22.24
C LEU A 300 8.60 -5.40 -21.01
N ARG A 301 7.93 -4.54 -20.26
CA ARG A 301 8.41 -3.93 -19.02
C ARG A 301 7.45 -4.24 -17.89
N LYS A 302 8.01 -4.49 -16.72
CA LYS A 302 7.29 -4.71 -15.48
C LYS A 302 7.70 -3.66 -14.46
N VAL A 303 6.75 -2.88 -14.00
CA VAL A 303 6.97 -1.88 -12.95
C VAL A 303 6.31 -2.37 -11.67
N GLU A 304 7.06 -2.36 -10.59
CA GLU A 304 6.58 -2.64 -9.24
C GLU A 304 6.70 -1.37 -8.38
N VAL A 305 5.62 -1.03 -7.70
CA VAL A 305 5.59 0.06 -6.74
C VAL A 305 5.28 -0.50 -5.37
N THR A 306 6.06 -0.09 -4.37
CA THR A 306 5.82 -0.43 -2.96
C THR A 306 5.60 0.86 -2.18
N ALA A 307 4.47 0.95 -1.50
CA ALA A 307 4.16 2.03 -0.56
C ALA A 307 4.35 1.55 0.87
N LEU A 308 4.91 2.42 1.72
CA LEU A 308 5.13 2.17 3.13
C LEU A 308 4.42 3.25 3.94
N ASN A 309 3.76 2.86 5.04
CA ASN A 309 3.25 3.80 6.02
C ASN A 309 4.21 3.95 7.22
N ARG A 310 3.94 4.90 8.12
CA ARG A 310 4.79 5.15 9.30
C ARG A 310 4.74 4.04 10.34
N ALA A 311 3.71 3.22 10.31
CA ALA A 311 3.60 2.03 11.16
C ALA A 311 4.37 0.81 10.62
N GLY A 312 4.98 0.92 9.41
CA GLY A 312 5.72 -0.15 8.76
C GLY A 312 4.87 -1.06 7.87
N GLY A 313 3.56 -0.77 7.74
CA GLY A 313 2.67 -1.44 6.79
C GLY A 313 3.10 -1.22 5.35
N ARG A 314 2.93 -2.23 4.49
CA ARG A 314 3.37 -2.20 3.08
C ARG A 314 2.27 -2.65 2.16
N SER A 315 2.11 -1.93 1.04
CA SER A 315 1.32 -2.34 -0.11
C SER A 315 2.19 -2.39 -1.35
N ARG A 316 1.89 -3.34 -2.23
CA ARG A 316 2.62 -3.53 -3.47
C ARG A 316 1.64 -3.63 -4.63
N SER A 317 1.94 -2.96 -5.73
CA SER A 317 1.21 -3.04 -6.98
C SER A 317 2.17 -3.20 -8.16
N GLN A 318 1.73 -3.89 -9.20
CA GLN A 318 2.53 -4.17 -10.39
C GLN A 318 1.76 -3.77 -11.65
N LEU A 319 2.49 -3.30 -12.65
CA LEU A 319 1.96 -2.93 -13.95
C LEU A 319 2.91 -3.46 -15.03
N GLU A 320 2.35 -4.13 -16.03
CA GLU A 320 3.08 -4.59 -17.20
C GLU A 320 2.61 -3.83 -18.42
N PHE A 321 3.56 -3.43 -19.27
CA PHE A 321 3.32 -2.75 -20.54
C PHE A 321 4.49 -3.00 -21.49
N VAL A 322 4.23 -2.83 -22.77
CA VAL A 322 5.25 -2.95 -23.81
C VAL A 322 5.71 -1.55 -24.22
N VAL A 323 6.99 -1.28 -24.12
CA VAL A 323 7.62 -0.11 -24.73
C VAL A 323 7.96 -0.44 -26.16
N ASP A 324 7.47 0.37 -27.08
CA ASP A 324 7.81 0.28 -28.49
C ASP A 324 7.94 1.69 -29.06
N THR A 325 9.17 2.13 -29.18
CA THR A 325 9.53 3.46 -29.71
C THR A 325 9.76 3.43 -31.21
N THR A 326 9.64 2.25 -31.82
CA THR A 326 9.83 2.07 -33.24
C THR A 326 8.55 2.42 -34.02
N GLU A 327 8.69 2.62 -35.29
CA GLU A 327 7.55 2.80 -36.18
C GLU A 327 6.85 1.45 -36.42
N GLU A 328 5.59 1.49 -36.82
CA GLU A 328 4.87 0.28 -37.20
C GLU A 328 5.53 -0.40 -38.42
N PHE A 329 5.36 -1.74 -38.47
CA PHE A 329 5.90 -2.53 -39.59
C PHE A 329 5.49 -1.94 -40.95
N GLY A 330 6.49 -1.67 -41.78
CA GLY A 330 6.29 -1.08 -43.11
C GLY A 330 6.50 0.43 -43.17
N ARG A 331 6.59 1.14 -42.03
CA ARG A 331 6.87 2.58 -42.01
C ARG A 331 8.37 2.89 -42.08
N ALA A 332 9.19 2.11 -41.41
CA ALA A 332 10.63 2.26 -41.43
C ALA A 332 11.32 1.18 -42.24
N THR A 333 12.47 1.53 -42.85
CA THR A 333 13.38 0.55 -43.42
C THR A 333 14.15 -0.15 -42.31
N LEU A 334 14.06 -1.49 -42.24
CA LEU A 334 14.71 -2.28 -41.18
C LEU A 334 16.03 -2.85 -41.69
N THR A 335 17.07 -2.67 -40.90
CA THR A 335 18.44 -3.10 -41.22
C THR A 335 19.08 -3.84 -40.07
N LEU A 336 20.26 -4.42 -40.31
CA LEU A 336 21.07 -5.07 -39.28
C LEU A 336 21.23 -4.16 -38.05
N GLY A 337 20.92 -4.67 -36.87
CA GLY A 337 20.99 -3.96 -35.60
C GLY A 337 19.68 -3.31 -35.17
N ALA A 338 18.67 -3.16 -36.04
CA ALA A 338 17.35 -2.66 -35.68
C ALA A 338 16.72 -3.52 -34.58
N ARG A 339 15.89 -2.90 -33.74
CA ARG A 339 15.17 -3.57 -32.66
C ARG A 339 13.78 -2.99 -32.53
N GLY A 340 12.81 -3.82 -32.17
CA GLY A 340 11.45 -3.39 -31.91
C GLY A 340 10.42 -4.41 -32.38
N ARG A 341 9.15 -4.03 -32.24
CA ARG A 341 8.02 -4.88 -32.69
C ARG A 341 7.89 -4.96 -34.20
N ASP A 342 8.29 -3.93 -34.90
CA ASP A 342 8.40 -3.92 -36.35
C ASP A 342 9.39 -4.99 -36.87
N VAL A 343 10.53 -5.14 -36.17
CA VAL A 343 11.49 -6.22 -36.42
C VAL A 343 10.91 -7.58 -36.05
N GLU A 344 10.22 -7.69 -34.92
CA GLU A 344 9.56 -8.93 -34.51
C GLU A 344 8.50 -9.36 -35.54
N GLU A 345 7.69 -8.42 -36.03
CA GLU A 345 6.69 -8.67 -37.05
C GLU A 345 7.32 -9.10 -38.38
N LEU A 346 8.40 -8.42 -38.81
CA LEU A 346 9.20 -8.86 -39.96
C LEU A 346 9.68 -10.32 -39.77
N GLN A 347 10.26 -10.61 -38.62
CA GLN A 347 10.78 -11.94 -38.31
C GLN A 347 9.68 -13.01 -38.30
N ARG A 348 8.50 -12.68 -37.74
CA ARG A 348 7.35 -13.58 -37.73
C ARG A 348 6.89 -13.92 -39.14
N ARG A 349 6.73 -12.92 -40.01
CA ARG A 349 6.32 -13.11 -41.42
C ARG A 349 7.36 -13.90 -42.20
N LEU A 350 8.65 -13.65 -41.97
CA LEU A 350 9.73 -14.45 -42.56
C LEU A 350 9.73 -15.90 -42.07
N ALA A 351 9.42 -16.11 -40.78
CA ALA A 351 9.34 -17.46 -40.21
C ALA A 351 8.14 -18.23 -40.73
N ASP A 352 6.99 -17.59 -40.84
CA ASP A 352 5.75 -18.21 -41.37
C ASP A 352 5.90 -18.57 -42.84
N GLN A 353 6.72 -17.87 -43.61
CA GLN A 353 7.08 -18.22 -45.01
C GLN A 353 8.29 -19.16 -45.10
N GLY A 354 8.84 -19.64 -43.99
CA GLY A 354 9.94 -20.60 -43.97
C GLY A 354 11.34 -20.05 -44.21
N TYR A 355 11.51 -18.72 -44.31
CA TYR A 355 12.82 -18.08 -44.50
C TYR A 355 13.61 -17.93 -43.17
N LEU A 356 12.91 -17.93 -42.01
CA LEU A 356 13.50 -17.79 -40.70
C LEU A 356 12.98 -18.90 -39.77
N ARG A 357 13.78 -19.32 -38.81
CA ARG A 357 13.28 -20.25 -37.77
C ARG A 357 12.48 -19.47 -36.72
N THR A 358 11.38 -20.04 -36.26
CA THR A 358 10.53 -19.40 -35.22
C THR A 358 11.32 -19.08 -33.94
N ALA A 359 12.36 -19.85 -33.61
CA ALA A 359 13.23 -19.58 -32.47
C ALA A 359 14.11 -18.31 -32.61
N ASP A 360 14.24 -17.78 -33.83
CA ASP A 360 15.00 -16.56 -34.11
C ASP A 360 14.14 -15.30 -34.13
N VAL A 361 12.83 -15.43 -33.83
CA VAL A 361 11.89 -14.30 -33.67
C VAL A 361 12.11 -13.68 -32.27
N ALA A 362 12.95 -12.65 -32.23
CA ALA A 362 13.39 -12.04 -30.96
C ALA A 362 13.33 -10.51 -30.96
N GLY A 363 12.72 -9.88 -31.96
CA GLY A 363 12.63 -8.43 -32.10
C GLY A 363 13.99 -7.72 -32.26
N HIS A 364 15.02 -8.47 -32.65
CA HIS A 364 16.35 -7.93 -32.97
C HIS A 364 16.79 -8.40 -34.35
N PHE A 365 16.99 -7.46 -35.27
CA PHE A 365 17.44 -7.73 -36.62
C PHE A 365 18.92 -8.16 -36.61
N GLY A 366 19.14 -9.43 -36.36
CA GLY A 366 20.48 -10.05 -36.38
C GLY A 366 20.85 -10.60 -37.74
N GLU A 367 22.00 -11.26 -37.82
CA GLU A 367 22.49 -11.89 -39.05
C GLU A 367 21.51 -12.97 -39.58
N PRO A 368 20.83 -13.80 -38.74
CA PRO A 368 19.81 -14.73 -39.21
C PRO A 368 18.67 -14.04 -39.96
N THR A 369 18.18 -12.90 -39.42
CA THR A 369 17.12 -12.10 -40.03
C THR A 369 17.58 -11.50 -41.36
N ARG A 370 18.81 -10.96 -41.40
CA ARG A 370 19.38 -10.42 -42.64
C ARG A 370 19.49 -11.47 -43.74
N GLN A 371 19.90 -12.68 -43.38
CA GLN A 371 20.00 -13.77 -44.33
C GLN A 371 18.62 -14.22 -44.84
N ALA A 372 17.61 -14.26 -43.96
CA ALA A 372 16.23 -14.56 -44.28
C ALA A 372 15.68 -13.53 -45.32
N VAL A 373 15.91 -12.22 -45.07
CA VAL A 373 15.56 -11.14 -45.97
C VAL A 373 16.22 -11.33 -47.35
N ARG A 374 17.51 -11.65 -47.39
CA ARG A 374 18.22 -11.91 -48.67
C ARG A 374 17.66 -13.11 -49.41
N ASN A 375 17.29 -14.17 -48.71
CA ASN A 375 16.68 -15.35 -49.33
C ASN A 375 15.34 -14.98 -49.98
N LEU A 376 14.49 -14.28 -49.26
CA LEU A 376 13.22 -13.75 -49.79
C LEU A 376 13.44 -12.85 -51.02
N GLN A 377 14.35 -11.88 -50.94
CA GLN A 377 14.68 -10.95 -52.01
C GLN A 377 15.14 -11.70 -53.26
N LYS A 378 16.01 -12.71 -53.11
CA LYS A 378 16.52 -13.52 -54.18
C LYS A 378 15.40 -14.31 -54.87
N GLU A 379 14.51 -14.93 -54.12
CA GLU A 379 13.39 -15.72 -54.63
C GLU A 379 12.41 -14.85 -55.40
N LEU A 380 12.16 -13.62 -54.93
CA LEU A 380 11.25 -12.67 -55.56
C LEU A 380 11.89 -11.82 -56.68
N GLY A 381 13.18 -12.01 -56.98
CA GLY A 381 13.91 -11.21 -57.96
C GLY A 381 14.13 -9.75 -57.59
N LEU A 382 14.08 -9.44 -56.28
CA LEU A 382 14.36 -8.11 -55.74
C LEU A 382 15.87 -7.85 -55.63
N GLY A 383 16.27 -6.60 -55.41
CA GLY A 383 17.66 -6.27 -55.09
C GLY A 383 18.07 -6.98 -53.80
N VAL A 384 19.12 -7.84 -53.83
CA VAL A 384 19.53 -8.71 -52.73
C VAL A 384 20.53 -7.96 -51.82
N ASP A 385 20.03 -7.02 -51.03
CA ASP A 385 20.83 -6.20 -50.11
C ASP A 385 20.73 -6.67 -48.64
N GLY A 386 19.70 -7.43 -48.29
CA GLY A 386 19.41 -7.86 -46.94
C GLY A 386 18.81 -6.76 -46.06
N ILE A 387 18.19 -5.76 -46.66
CA ILE A 387 17.51 -4.63 -46.06
C ILE A 387 15.99 -4.83 -46.28
N ALA A 388 15.19 -4.78 -45.21
CA ALA A 388 13.76 -4.80 -45.34
C ALA A 388 13.23 -3.39 -45.64
N GLY A 389 13.45 -2.97 -46.89
CA GLY A 389 12.91 -1.73 -47.43
C GLY A 389 11.48 -1.91 -47.99
N PRO A 390 10.89 -0.84 -48.60
CA PRO A 390 9.48 -0.84 -49.02
C PRO A 390 9.07 -2.03 -49.88
N TYR A 391 9.90 -2.45 -50.82
CA TYR A 391 9.59 -3.60 -51.70
C TYR A 391 9.62 -4.93 -50.93
N THR A 392 10.56 -5.12 -50.05
CA THR A 392 10.64 -6.32 -49.18
C THR A 392 9.46 -6.37 -48.22
N VAL A 393 9.08 -5.24 -47.64
CA VAL A 393 7.91 -5.11 -46.78
C VAL A 393 6.62 -5.38 -47.51
N ALA A 394 6.46 -4.79 -48.73
CA ALA A 394 5.30 -5.03 -49.56
C ALA A 394 5.10 -6.52 -49.91
N ALA A 395 6.20 -7.23 -50.17
CA ALA A 395 6.19 -8.66 -50.44
C ALA A 395 5.75 -9.53 -49.22
N LEU A 396 5.93 -9.01 -48.03
CA LEU A 396 5.55 -9.63 -46.74
C LEU A 396 4.24 -9.08 -46.19
N SER A 397 3.56 -8.15 -46.85
CA SER A 397 2.32 -7.51 -46.38
C SER A 397 1.10 -8.12 -47.05
N SER A 398 -0.01 -8.18 -46.30
CA SER A 398 -1.32 -8.40 -46.86
C SER A 398 -1.67 -7.25 -47.82
N ARG A 399 -2.48 -7.51 -48.81
CA ARG A 399 -2.93 -6.51 -49.78
C ARG A 399 -4.42 -6.64 -50.05
N ILE A 400 -5.10 -5.53 -50.19
CA ILE A 400 -6.54 -5.47 -50.43
C ILE A 400 -6.80 -5.10 -51.92
N TYR A 401 -7.68 -5.84 -52.54
CA TYR A 401 -8.26 -5.54 -53.86
C TYR A 401 -9.75 -5.31 -53.68
N VAL A 402 -10.26 -4.22 -54.24
CA VAL A 402 -11.67 -3.90 -54.24
C VAL A 402 -12.14 -3.82 -55.68
N ASN A 403 -13.13 -4.63 -56.02
CA ASN A 403 -13.81 -4.57 -57.31
C ASN A 403 -15.20 -3.94 -57.11
N LEU A 404 -15.35 -2.69 -57.58
CA LEU A 404 -16.60 -1.94 -57.42
C LEU A 404 -17.73 -2.50 -58.29
N ALA A 405 -17.42 -3.07 -59.44
CA ALA A 405 -18.46 -3.66 -60.32
C ALA A 405 -19.04 -4.95 -59.76
N GLU A 406 -18.24 -5.71 -59.03
CA GLU A 406 -18.65 -6.98 -58.43
C GLU A 406 -19.06 -6.84 -56.96
N PHE A 407 -18.98 -5.63 -56.40
CA PHE A 407 -19.24 -5.37 -54.96
C PHE A 407 -18.45 -6.29 -54.04
N SER A 408 -17.18 -6.52 -54.36
CA SER A 408 -16.32 -7.46 -53.67
C SER A 408 -15.04 -6.79 -53.17
N LEU A 409 -14.56 -7.25 -52.03
CA LEU A 409 -13.26 -6.94 -51.43
C LEU A 409 -12.52 -8.27 -51.23
N VAL A 410 -11.31 -8.36 -51.78
CA VAL A 410 -10.42 -9.51 -51.61
C VAL A 410 -9.18 -9.06 -50.83
N LEU A 411 -8.89 -9.71 -49.74
CA LEU A 411 -7.61 -9.64 -49.08
C LEU A 411 -6.78 -10.84 -49.53
N ILE A 412 -5.60 -10.58 -50.07
CA ILE A 412 -4.57 -11.60 -50.21
C ILE A 412 -3.61 -11.39 -49.02
N ASP A 413 -3.59 -12.35 -48.17
CA ASP A 413 -2.72 -12.24 -47.00
C ASP A 413 -1.25 -12.45 -47.40
N TRP A 414 -0.35 -12.18 -46.44
CA TRP A 414 1.09 -12.32 -46.67
C TRP A 414 1.55 -13.78 -46.88
N LYS A 415 0.67 -14.78 -46.66
CA LYS A 415 0.88 -16.20 -47.04
C LYS A 415 0.39 -16.51 -48.44
N GLY A 416 -0.33 -15.58 -49.05
CA GLY A 416 -0.98 -15.78 -50.36
C GLY A 416 -2.38 -16.38 -50.28
N GLU A 417 -2.95 -16.50 -49.05
CA GLU A 417 -4.34 -16.96 -48.89
C GLU A 417 -5.32 -15.84 -49.25
N GLU A 418 -6.37 -16.17 -49.98
CA GLU A 418 -7.38 -15.23 -50.40
C GLU A 418 -8.62 -15.28 -49.50
N HIS A 419 -9.03 -14.12 -49.05
CA HIS A 419 -10.25 -13.92 -48.26
C HIS A 419 -11.14 -12.92 -48.99
N THR A 420 -12.39 -13.27 -49.23
CA THR A 420 -13.33 -12.44 -50.02
C THR A 420 -14.57 -12.11 -49.21
N TRP A 421 -14.95 -10.84 -49.22
CA TRP A 421 -16.16 -10.34 -48.58
C TRP A 421 -16.96 -9.44 -49.52
N PRO A 422 -18.30 -9.46 -49.42
CA PRO A 422 -19.16 -8.54 -50.16
C PRO A 422 -19.09 -7.15 -49.51
N ILE A 423 -19.20 -6.10 -50.31
CA ILE A 423 -19.18 -4.71 -49.88
C ILE A 423 -20.34 -3.90 -50.44
N ALA A 424 -20.61 -2.75 -49.80
CA ALA A 424 -21.28 -1.64 -50.45
C ALA A 424 -20.30 -0.49 -50.69
N HIS A 425 -20.53 0.32 -51.69
CA HIS A 425 -19.67 1.44 -52.02
C HIS A 425 -20.45 2.71 -52.37
N GLY A 426 -19.75 3.77 -52.83
CA GLY A 426 -20.31 5.08 -53.10
C GLY A 426 -21.42 5.08 -54.15
N THR A 427 -22.40 5.96 -53.93
CA THR A 427 -23.43 6.27 -54.94
C THR A 427 -22.83 7.00 -56.13
N PRO A 428 -23.54 7.11 -57.28
CA PRO A 428 -23.07 7.90 -58.43
C PRO A 428 -22.77 9.37 -58.09
N ASP A 429 -23.52 9.95 -57.13
CA ASP A 429 -23.31 11.34 -56.68
C ASP A 429 -22.14 11.49 -55.70
N HIS A 430 -21.73 10.40 -55.06
CA HIS A 430 -20.64 10.33 -54.14
C HIS A 430 -19.80 9.05 -54.41
N PRO A 431 -19.08 9.01 -55.51
CA PRO A 431 -18.41 7.78 -55.93
C PRO A 431 -17.22 7.45 -55.02
N THR A 432 -17.00 6.16 -54.81
CA THR A 432 -15.75 5.69 -54.18
C THR A 432 -14.60 5.94 -55.18
N PRO A 433 -13.51 6.58 -54.74
CA PRO A 433 -12.35 6.82 -55.60
C PRO A 433 -11.67 5.51 -55.98
N THR A 434 -11.24 5.41 -57.26
CA THR A 434 -10.43 4.29 -57.75
C THR A 434 -8.96 4.65 -57.74
N GLY A 435 -8.09 3.66 -57.58
CA GLY A 435 -6.64 3.90 -57.55
C GLY A 435 -5.91 3.03 -56.53
N SER A 436 -4.70 3.42 -56.21
CA SER A 436 -3.84 2.78 -55.20
C SER A 436 -3.80 3.62 -53.95
N PHE A 437 -4.04 3.00 -52.82
CA PHE A 437 -4.10 3.60 -51.50
C PHE A 437 -3.33 2.71 -50.53
N VAL A 438 -3.14 3.21 -49.30
CA VAL A 438 -2.66 2.42 -48.18
C VAL A 438 -3.59 2.63 -46.98
N VAL A 439 -3.64 1.65 -46.11
CA VAL A 439 -4.28 1.81 -44.79
C VAL A 439 -3.48 2.81 -43.99
N ALA A 440 -4.11 3.92 -43.62
CA ALA A 440 -3.47 5.04 -42.90
C ALA A 440 -3.97 5.22 -41.46
N ASP A 441 -5.12 4.64 -41.15
CA ASP A 441 -5.71 4.73 -39.80
C ASP A 441 -6.49 3.45 -39.46
N LEU A 442 -6.45 3.04 -38.18
CA LEU A 442 -7.15 1.86 -37.68
C LEU A 442 -7.79 2.21 -36.31
N ALA A 443 -9.12 2.08 -36.23
CA ALA A 443 -9.83 2.31 -34.96
C ALA A 443 -10.83 1.19 -34.64
N ARG A 444 -10.81 0.74 -33.39
CA ARG A 444 -11.83 -0.15 -32.79
C ARG A 444 -12.87 0.71 -32.09
N ASP A 445 -14.13 0.34 -32.22
CA ASP A 445 -15.25 1.03 -31.63
C ASP A 445 -15.17 2.57 -31.85
N PRO A 446 -15.08 3.02 -33.11
CA PRO A 446 -14.84 4.43 -33.42
C PRO A 446 -16.04 5.29 -33.03
N THR A 447 -15.77 6.51 -32.60
CA THR A 447 -16.80 7.55 -32.56
C THR A 447 -16.97 8.10 -33.98
N TRP A 448 -18.18 8.09 -34.53
CA TRP A 448 -18.42 8.74 -35.78
C TRP A 448 -18.56 10.24 -35.61
N ILE A 449 -17.72 10.98 -36.29
CA ILE A 449 -17.74 12.44 -36.36
C ILE A 449 -18.25 12.81 -37.75
N PRO A 450 -19.40 13.52 -37.90
CA PRO A 450 -19.89 13.93 -39.20
C PRO A 450 -18.83 14.75 -39.94
N PRO A 451 -18.55 14.44 -41.20
CA PRO A 451 -17.65 15.25 -42.03
C PRO A 451 -18.24 16.63 -42.32
N ASP A 452 -17.38 17.60 -42.56
CA ASP A 452 -17.80 18.92 -43.03
C ASP A 452 -18.24 18.82 -44.50
N SER A 453 -19.45 18.32 -44.71
CA SER A 453 -20.04 18.18 -46.05
C SER A 453 -21.54 18.45 -46.05
N PRO A 454 -22.12 18.89 -47.18
CA PRO A 454 -23.53 19.27 -47.25
C PRO A 454 -24.51 18.20 -46.79
N TRP A 455 -24.22 16.92 -47.01
CA TRP A 455 -25.08 15.82 -46.64
C TRP A 455 -25.04 15.47 -45.16
N ALA A 456 -24.00 15.93 -44.44
CA ALA A 456 -23.78 15.64 -43.00
C ALA A 456 -24.10 16.83 -42.08
N ARG A 457 -24.62 17.96 -42.59
CA ARG A 457 -24.82 19.19 -41.79
C ARG A 457 -25.73 19.04 -40.60
N GLU A 458 -26.71 18.18 -40.66
CA GLU A 458 -27.66 17.93 -39.57
C GLU A 458 -27.29 16.70 -38.72
N ALA A 459 -26.25 15.98 -39.10
CA ALA A 459 -25.82 14.79 -38.42
C ALA A 459 -25.08 15.16 -37.09
N GLN A 460 -25.26 14.34 -36.09
CA GLN A 460 -24.62 14.52 -34.78
C GLN A 460 -23.51 13.50 -34.59
N VAL A 461 -22.53 13.85 -33.76
CA VAL A 461 -21.50 12.91 -33.34
C VAL A 461 -22.17 11.69 -32.71
N THR A 462 -21.83 10.51 -33.20
CA THR A 462 -22.39 9.25 -32.71
C THR A 462 -21.33 8.44 -32.02
N PRO A 463 -21.49 8.17 -30.71
CA PRO A 463 -20.54 7.38 -29.93
C PRO A 463 -20.55 5.91 -30.38
N PRO A 464 -19.58 5.08 -29.95
CA PRO A 464 -19.61 3.64 -30.20
C PRO A 464 -20.93 3.00 -29.78
N GLY A 465 -21.41 2.05 -30.57
CA GLY A 465 -22.64 1.32 -30.28
C GLY A 465 -23.39 0.87 -31.52
N PRO A 466 -24.52 0.14 -31.36
CA PRO A 466 -25.24 -0.49 -32.46
C PRO A 466 -25.78 0.47 -33.53
N GLY A 467 -25.97 1.74 -33.17
CA GLY A 467 -26.43 2.78 -34.10
C GLY A 467 -25.32 3.57 -34.80
N ASN A 468 -24.05 3.26 -34.53
CA ASN A 468 -22.93 3.98 -35.12
C ASN A 468 -22.81 3.65 -36.63
N PRO A 469 -22.81 4.66 -37.54
CA PRO A 469 -22.69 4.44 -38.99
C PRO A 469 -21.41 3.72 -39.40
N LEU A 470 -20.33 3.78 -38.58
CA LEU A 470 -19.05 3.10 -38.86
C LEU A 470 -19.01 1.66 -38.33
N GLY A 471 -20.05 1.20 -37.63
CA GLY A 471 -20.03 -0.09 -36.97
C GLY A 471 -18.98 -0.14 -35.86
N THR A 472 -18.30 -1.28 -35.72
CA THR A 472 -17.31 -1.56 -34.67
C THR A 472 -15.86 -1.34 -35.11
N ARG A 473 -15.61 -1.14 -36.42
CA ARG A 473 -14.23 -0.98 -36.95
C ARG A 473 -14.20 0.10 -38.02
N TRP A 474 -13.08 0.85 -38.00
CA TRP A 474 -12.70 1.79 -39.02
C TRP A 474 -11.31 1.47 -39.56
N ILE A 475 -11.17 1.35 -40.89
CA ILE A 475 -9.92 1.18 -41.61
C ILE A 475 -9.80 2.36 -42.55
N GLY A 476 -9.13 3.42 -42.15
CA GLY A 476 -8.96 4.66 -42.92
C GLY A 476 -7.91 4.51 -44.00
N LEU A 477 -8.17 5.05 -45.17
CA LEU A 477 -7.20 5.10 -46.28
C LEU A 477 -6.48 6.45 -46.29
N ASP A 478 -5.31 6.51 -46.94
CA ASP A 478 -4.51 7.74 -47.11
C ASP A 478 -5.12 8.74 -48.08
N HIS A 479 -6.41 8.63 -48.36
CA HIS A 479 -7.18 9.49 -49.22
C HIS A 479 -8.35 10.16 -48.48
N GLY A 480 -8.06 11.24 -47.78
CA GLY A 480 -9.07 12.07 -47.16
C GLY A 480 -9.95 11.32 -46.15
N LEU A 481 -11.27 11.36 -46.34
CA LEU A 481 -12.25 10.73 -45.44
C LEU A 481 -12.75 9.37 -45.98
N VAL A 482 -12.00 8.72 -46.87
CA VAL A 482 -12.36 7.41 -47.40
C VAL A 482 -11.79 6.29 -46.54
N GLY A 483 -12.63 5.32 -46.20
CA GLY A 483 -12.23 4.17 -45.44
C GLY A 483 -13.12 2.96 -45.67
N ILE A 484 -12.75 1.84 -45.06
CA ILE A 484 -13.51 0.59 -45.01
C ILE A 484 -14.03 0.47 -43.57
N HIS A 485 -15.33 0.26 -43.40
CA HIS A 485 -15.93 0.22 -42.07
C HIS A 485 -17.15 -0.68 -42.00
N GLY A 486 -17.56 -1.04 -40.81
CA GLY A 486 -18.81 -1.76 -40.58
C GLY A 486 -20.04 -0.90 -40.85
N THR A 487 -21.20 -1.52 -40.96
CA THR A 487 -22.46 -0.79 -41.07
C THR A 487 -23.57 -1.48 -40.28
N PRO A 488 -24.43 -0.74 -39.56
CA PRO A 488 -25.66 -1.28 -39.01
C PRO A 488 -26.73 -1.56 -40.08
N ALA A 489 -26.54 -1.00 -41.29
CA ALA A 489 -27.45 -1.16 -42.44
C ALA A 489 -26.95 -2.27 -43.37
N GLU A 490 -26.86 -3.50 -42.88
CA GLU A 490 -26.32 -4.66 -43.60
C GLU A 490 -27.05 -4.98 -44.90
N TRP A 491 -28.36 -4.62 -45.01
CA TRP A 491 -29.15 -4.78 -46.24
C TRP A 491 -28.65 -3.94 -47.40
N THR A 492 -27.72 -3.00 -47.15
CA THR A 492 -27.10 -2.19 -48.23
C THR A 492 -25.89 -2.85 -48.85
N ILE A 493 -25.38 -3.95 -48.27
CA ILE A 493 -24.25 -4.69 -48.86
C ILE A 493 -24.64 -5.24 -50.24
N GLY A 494 -23.72 -5.16 -51.19
CA GLY A 494 -23.97 -5.48 -52.61
C GLY A 494 -24.63 -4.35 -53.40
N SER A 495 -24.67 -3.12 -52.87
CA SER A 495 -25.29 -1.99 -53.55
C SER A 495 -24.46 -0.69 -53.47
N ARG A 496 -24.83 0.33 -54.23
CA ARG A 496 -24.27 1.69 -54.18
C ARG A 496 -25.04 2.51 -53.14
N ALA A 497 -24.53 2.57 -51.90
CA ALA A 497 -25.30 3.08 -50.79
C ALA A 497 -24.52 4.05 -49.88
N SER A 498 -23.22 4.27 -50.09
CA SER A 498 -22.41 5.14 -49.25
C SER A 498 -22.13 6.51 -49.87
N HIS A 499 -21.50 7.38 -49.09
CA HIS A 499 -20.98 8.67 -49.57
C HIS A 499 -19.48 8.60 -49.90
N GLY A 500 -19.03 7.47 -50.44
CA GLY A 500 -17.64 7.26 -50.87
C GLY A 500 -16.88 6.18 -50.13
N CYS A 501 -17.22 5.86 -48.88
CA CYS A 501 -16.59 4.79 -48.10
C CYS A 501 -17.04 3.40 -48.57
N LEU A 502 -16.26 2.39 -48.24
CA LEU A 502 -16.57 0.97 -48.45
C LEU A 502 -17.21 0.43 -47.15
N ARG A 503 -18.42 -0.15 -47.29
CA ARG A 503 -19.16 -0.72 -46.16
C ARG A 503 -19.11 -2.24 -46.20
N MET A 504 -18.95 -2.84 -45.05
CA MET A 504 -18.98 -4.28 -44.83
C MET A 504 -19.97 -4.60 -43.68
N THR A 505 -20.41 -5.85 -43.59
CA THR A 505 -21.10 -6.27 -42.36
C THR A 505 -20.17 -6.12 -41.16
N VAL A 506 -20.73 -6.01 -39.95
CA VAL A 506 -19.90 -5.89 -38.75
C VAL A 506 -18.97 -7.10 -38.57
N PRO A 507 -19.41 -8.37 -38.71
CA PRO A 507 -18.50 -9.50 -38.61
C PRO A 507 -17.39 -9.50 -39.68
N ASP A 508 -17.70 -9.10 -40.90
CA ASP A 508 -16.73 -9.11 -42.00
C ASP A 508 -15.64 -8.06 -41.80
N VAL A 509 -16.00 -6.85 -41.38
CA VAL A 509 -14.99 -5.81 -41.11
C VAL A 509 -14.15 -6.13 -39.89
N GLU A 510 -14.70 -6.82 -38.89
CA GLU A 510 -13.94 -7.31 -37.77
C GLU A 510 -12.90 -8.35 -38.18
N ASP A 511 -13.25 -9.29 -39.03
CA ASP A 511 -12.31 -10.28 -39.58
C ASP A 511 -11.23 -9.60 -40.45
N LEU A 512 -11.61 -8.68 -41.34
CA LEU A 512 -10.67 -7.92 -42.16
C LEU A 512 -9.71 -7.10 -41.28
N PHE A 513 -10.22 -6.46 -40.26
CA PHE A 513 -9.45 -5.58 -39.37
C PHE A 513 -8.29 -6.33 -38.67
N GLU A 514 -8.48 -7.59 -38.27
CA GLU A 514 -7.44 -8.41 -37.63
C GLU A 514 -6.35 -8.89 -38.63
N ARG A 515 -6.58 -8.72 -39.94
CA ARG A 515 -5.69 -9.20 -41.00
C ARG A 515 -4.90 -8.09 -41.70
N VAL A 516 -5.18 -6.82 -41.37
CA VAL A 516 -4.53 -5.66 -41.96
C VAL A 516 -3.72 -4.88 -40.93
N ASN A 517 -2.74 -4.12 -41.40
CA ASN A 517 -1.94 -3.21 -40.63
C ASN A 517 -1.86 -1.84 -41.31
N LEU A 518 -1.40 -0.83 -40.61
CA LEU A 518 -1.03 0.44 -41.22
C LEU A 518 -0.01 0.18 -42.35
N GLY A 519 -0.19 0.85 -43.46
CA GLY A 519 0.62 0.62 -44.65
C GLY A 519 0.17 -0.55 -45.53
N THR A 520 -0.87 -1.34 -45.17
CA THR A 520 -1.44 -2.38 -46.06
C THR A 520 -1.88 -1.74 -47.36
N PRO A 521 -1.37 -2.21 -48.54
CA PRO A 521 -1.77 -1.69 -49.82
C PRO A 521 -3.22 -2.00 -50.14
N VAL A 522 -3.93 -1.03 -50.70
CA VAL A 522 -5.33 -1.15 -51.14
C VAL A 522 -5.45 -0.70 -52.59
N ARG A 523 -5.94 -1.57 -53.46
CA ARG A 523 -6.24 -1.26 -54.86
C ARG A 523 -7.74 -1.26 -55.06
N ILE A 524 -8.30 -0.14 -55.46
CA ILE A 524 -9.72 -0.01 -55.78
C ILE A 524 -9.90 0.10 -57.31
N LEU A 525 -10.62 -0.84 -57.88
CA LEU A 525 -10.85 -1.01 -59.32
C LEU A 525 -12.31 -0.73 -59.67
N SER A 526 -12.55 -0.13 -60.82
CA SER A 526 -13.90 0.08 -61.34
C SER A 526 -14.57 -1.20 -61.86
N GLY A 527 -13.79 -2.25 -62.10
CA GLY A 527 -14.26 -3.56 -62.53
C GLY A 527 -14.26 -3.80 -64.03
N THR A 528 -13.90 -2.80 -64.85
CA THR A 528 -13.91 -2.92 -66.32
C THR A 528 -12.53 -3.00 -66.94
N GLU A 529 -11.50 -2.94 -66.14
CA GLU A 529 -10.11 -3.00 -66.59
C GLU A 529 -9.55 -4.41 -66.37
N ASP A 530 -9.02 -5.02 -67.41
CA ASP A 530 -8.08 -6.14 -67.34
C ASP A 530 -6.90 -5.67 -66.51
N ASP A 531 -6.98 -5.85 -65.17
CA ASP A 531 -5.84 -5.56 -64.30
C ASP A 531 -4.78 -6.66 -64.52
N PRO A 532 -3.64 -6.33 -65.15
CA PRO A 532 -2.60 -7.31 -65.40
C PRO A 532 -1.97 -7.88 -64.10
N ILE A 533 -2.50 -7.51 -62.96
CA ILE A 533 -1.91 -7.82 -61.63
C ILE A 533 -2.54 -9.05 -60.96
N LEU A 534 -3.68 -9.59 -61.43
CA LEU A 534 -4.16 -10.90 -60.93
C LEU A 534 -3.22 -12.06 -61.29
N GLY A 535 -2.10 -11.80 -61.95
CA GLY A 535 -1.08 -12.78 -62.32
C GLY A 535 0.37 -12.37 -62.10
N ARG A 536 0.68 -11.21 -61.56
CA ARG A 536 2.06 -10.80 -61.32
C ARG A 536 2.23 -9.98 -60.05
N PHE A 537 3.22 -10.36 -59.29
CA PHE A 537 3.71 -9.63 -58.13
C PHE A 537 3.81 -8.13 -58.40
N TRP A 538 3.35 -7.35 -57.44
CA TRP A 538 3.51 -5.92 -57.38
C TRP A 538 4.98 -5.53 -57.53
N PRO A 539 5.35 -4.55 -58.36
CA PRO A 539 6.68 -3.96 -58.38
C PRO A 539 6.92 -3.03 -57.21
#